data_df640d1f6dd7041092e2fea53de60591
#
_entry.id   df640d1f6dd7041092e2fea53de60591
#
_cell.length_a   1.000
_cell.length_b   1.000
_cell.length_c   1.000
_cell.angle_alpha   90.00
_cell.angle_beta   90.00
_cell.angle_gamma   90.00
#
_symmetry.space_group_name_H-M   'P 1'
#
loop_
_entity.id
_entity.type
_entity.pdbx_description
1 polymer ?
#
loop_
_entity_poly.entity_id
_entity_poly.type
_entity_poly.pdbx_seq_one_letter_code
_entity_poly.pdbx_strand_id
1 'polypeptide(L)'
;MKLIVDKGSNGLTTKEFTEYLKTPVLKSEITQQEADELRKQLEQGLTDYPGLGISATQLGIKKRACYIKFGEEELFLVNPMIKEKSKEGFLFMEGCLSIPASLTKPTRTIRACKVVVDTDNLGELTFEINPEGDKQNEQISKETMMTVIVQHEIDHLDGFTIKDRVYNTQVVKKVNYGRNDKIVMKSKEGEMVEVKYKNANKYFLE
;
A
#
# COMPACT_ATOMS: atom_id res chain seq x y z
N MET A 1 -5.33 -22.53 7.61
CA MET A 1 -4.31 -22.38 6.53
C MET A 1 -3.05 -21.76 7.12
N LYS A 2 -1.88 -21.86 6.47
CA LYS A 2 -0.62 -21.29 7.01
C LYS A 2 -0.38 -19.90 6.41
N LEU A 3 -0.18 -18.93 7.26
CA LEU A 3 0.20 -17.57 6.83
C LEU A 3 1.64 -17.55 6.31
N ILE A 4 1.85 -16.92 5.16
CA ILE A 4 3.18 -16.65 4.61
C ILE A 4 3.75 -15.42 5.33
N VAL A 5 4.85 -15.62 6.04
CA VAL A 5 5.48 -14.58 6.85
C VAL A 5 6.94 -14.35 6.48
N ASP A 6 7.38 -13.11 6.63
CA ASP A 6 8.80 -12.77 6.59
C ASP A 6 9.49 -13.23 7.88
N LYS A 7 10.30 -14.26 7.78
CA LYS A 7 11.07 -14.81 8.91
C LYS A 7 12.43 -14.11 9.10
N GLY A 8 12.65 -13.02 8.40
CA GLY A 8 13.96 -12.36 8.29
C GLY A 8 14.43 -11.64 9.53
N SER A 9 14.88 -12.37 10.54
CA SER A 9 15.82 -11.84 11.54
C SER A 9 17.22 -11.56 10.96
N ASN A 10 17.55 -12.15 9.80
CA ASN A 10 18.88 -12.08 9.16
C ASN A 10 18.86 -11.53 7.72
N GLY A 11 17.82 -10.83 7.31
CA GLY A 11 17.76 -10.21 5.98
C GLY A 11 17.48 -11.16 4.81
N LEU A 12 17.28 -12.46 5.07
CA LEU A 12 16.96 -13.45 4.04
C LEU A 12 15.45 -13.67 4.00
N THR A 13 14.79 -13.19 2.95
CA THR A 13 13.40 -13.54 2.65
C THR A 13 13.30 -15.02 2.31
N THR A 14 12.30 -15.72 2.85
CA THR A 14 12.07 -17.13 2.49
C THR A 14 11.66 -17.24 1.03
N LYS A 15 11.94 -18.40 0.40
CA LYS A 15 11.48 -18.68 -0.96
C LYS A 15 9.95 -18.50 -1.09
N GLU A 16 9.18 -18.98 -0.11
CA GLU A 16 7.73 -18.81 -0.05
C GLU A 16 7.33 -17.34 -0.03
N PHE A 17 7.98 -16.51 0.81
CA PHE A 17 7.68 -15.07 0.87
C PHE A 17 7.93 -14.39 -0.47
N THR A 18 9.05 -14.71 -1.13
CA THR A 18 9.34 -14.17 -2.45
C THR A 18 8.32 -14.63 -3.49
N GLU A 19 7.97 -15.91 -3.49
CA GLU A 19 7.06 -16.49 -4.46
C GLU A 19 5.64 -15.94 -4.37
N TYR A 20 5.14 -15.69 -3.16
CA TYR A 20 3.74 -15.29 -2.95
C TYR A 20 3.57 -13.79 -2.69
N LEU A 21 4.52 -13.13 -2.03
CA LEU A 21 4.36 -11.73 -1.61
C LEU A 21 5.28 -10.75 -2.33
N LYS A 22 6.19 -11.25 -3.19
CA LYS A 22 7.06 -10.43 -4.04
C LYS A 22 6.87 -10.71 -5.52
N THR A 23 5.88 -11.54 -5.86
CA THR A 23 5.54 -11.87 -7.25
C THR A 23 4.10 -11.44 -7.51
N PRO A 24 3.86 -10.55 -8.47
CA PRO A 24 2.51 -10.11 -8.81
C PRO A 24 1.63 -11.29 -9.26
N VAL A 25 0.38 -11.27 -8.82
CA VAL A 25 -0.66 -12.21 -9.29
C VAL A 25 -1.49 -11.51 -10.35
N LEU A 26 -1.47 -12.03 -11.56
CA LEU A 26 -2.24 -11.48 -12.67
C LEU A 26 -3.73 -11.80 -12.51
N LYS A 27 -4.56 -10.95 -13.12
CA LYS A 27 -5.99 -11.20 -13.26
C LYS A 27 -6.19 -12.53 -13.99
N SER A 28 -7.07 -13.36 -13.48
CA SER A 28 -7.46 -14.64 -14.08
C SER A 28 -8.96 -14.84 -13.92
N GLU A 29 -9.55 -15.69 -14.73
CA GLU A 29 -10.92 -16.11 -14.54
C GLU A 29 -11.08 -16.78 -13.18
N ILE A 30 -12.10 -16.37 -12.44
CA ILE A 30 -12.50 -16.92 -11.13
C ILE A 30 -13.99 -17.18 -11.22
N THR A 31 -14.37 -18.44 -11.25
CA THR A 31 -15.78 -18.84 -11.27
C THR A 31 -16.47 -18.48 -9.96
N GLN A 32 -17.80 -18.43 -9.95
CA GLN A 32 -18.56 -18.13 -8.72
C GLN A 32 -18.23 -19.13 -7.60
N GLN A 33 -18.12 -20.42 -7.93
CA GLN A 33 -17.76 -21.45 -6.96
C GLN A 33 -16.35 -21.23 -6.38
N GLU A 34 -15.37 -20.88 -7.21
CA GLU A 34 -14.01 -20.53 -6.75
C GLU A 34 -14.03 -19.26 -5.89
N ALA A 35 -14.83 -18.26 -6.25
CA ALA A 35 -14.97 -17.03 -5.48
C ALA A 35 -15.56 -17.30 -4.08
N ASP A 36 -16.60 -18.13 -4.00
CA ASP A 36 -17.22 -18.52 -2.72
C ASP A 36 -16.25 -19.29 -1.82
N GLU A 37 -15.44 -20.17 -2.40
CA GLU A 37 -14.41 -20.91 -1.67
C GLU A 37 -13.27 -19.99 -1.21
N LEU A 38 -12.80 -19.09 -2.07
CA LEU A 38 -11.79 -18.09 -1.73
C LEU A 38 -12.27 -17.19 -0.60
N ARG A 39 -13.51 -16.73 -0.65
CA ARG A 39 -14.11 -15.92 0.42
C ARG A 39 -14.02 -16.63 1.76
N LYS A 40 -14.50 -17.89 1.84
CA LYS A 40 -14.46 -18.70 3.06
C LYS A 40 -13.02 -18.88 3.58
N GLN A 41 -12.06 -19.15 2.68
CA GLN A 41 -10.67 -19.31 3.06
C GLN A 41 -10.05 -18.02 3.61
N LEU A 42 -10.38 -16.87 3.04
CA LEU A 42 -9.90 -15.56 3.50
C LEU A 42 -10.56 -15.15 4.82
N GLU A 43 -11.86 -15.38 4.99
CA GLU A 43 -12.58 -15.18 6.25
C GLU A 43 -11.98 -16.05 7.37
N GLN A 44 -11.73 -17.33 7.09
CA GLN A 44 -11.04 -18.22 8.04
C GLN A 44 -9.62 -17.72 8.33
N GLY A 45 -8.91 -17.22 7.31
CA GLY A 45 -7.59 -16.62 7.47
C GLY A 45 -7.58 -15.46 8.45
N LEU A 46 -8.55 -14.53 8.37
CA LEU A 46 -8.69 -13.43 9.35
C LEU A 46 -9.11 -13.89 10.74
N THR A 47 -9.82 -15.03 10.84
CA THR A 47 -10.16 -15.65 12.12
C THR A 47 -8.92 -16.24 12.78
N ASP A 48 -8.10 -16.96 12.00
CA ASP A 48 -6.86 -17.60 12.49
C ASP A 48 -5.73 -16.58 12.79
N TYR A 49 -5.69 -15.49 12.02
CA TYR A 49 -4.69 -14.42 12.11
C TYR A 49 -5.38 -13.06 12.20
N PRO A 50 -5.75 -12.62 13.41
CA PRO A 50 -6.54 -11.39 13.59
C PRO A 50 -5.88 -10.16 12.97
N GLY A 51 -6.60 -9.52 12.04
CA GLY A 51 -6.20 -8.33 11.30
C GLY A 51 -7.42 -7.61 10.73
N LEU A 52 -7.18 -6.61 9.91
CA LEU A 52 -8.24 -5.81 9.26
C LEU A 52 -8.45 -6.19 7.79
N GLY A 53 -7.48 -6.90 7.20
CA GLY A 53 -7.54 -7.40 5.84
C GLY A 53 -6.58 -8.55 5.64
N ILE A 54 -6.83 -9.33 4.58
CA ILE A 54 -6.00 -10.44 4.16
C ILE A 54 -6.13 -10.66 2.65
N SER A 55 -5.01 -10.86 1.98
CA SER A 55 -4.94 -11.23 0.56
C SER A 55 -4.69 -12.72 0.38
N ALA A 56 -5.15 -13.28 -0.73
CA ALA A 56 -4.98 -14.69 -1.05
C ALA A 56 -3.50 -15.11 -1.07
N THR A 57 -2.63 -14.23 -1.54
CA THR A 57 -1.19 -14.46 -1.57
C THR A 57 -0.57 -14.66 -0.19
N GLN A 58 -1.12 -14.02 0.85
CA GLN A 58 -0.68 -14.24 2.23
C GLN A 58 -1.00 -15.65 2.76
N LEU A 59 -1.98 -16.31 2.18
CA LEU A 59 -2.33 -17.72 2.48
C LEU A 59 -1.72 -18.72 1.50
N GLY A 60 -0.81 -18.28 0.62
CA GLY A 60 -0.18 -19.15 -0.38
C GLY A 60 -1.09 -19.51 -1.56
N ILE A 61 -2.12 -18.68 -1.82
CA ILE A 61 -3.06 -18.90 -2.93
C ILE A 61 -2.73 -17.92 -4.04
N LYS A 62 -2.40 -18.42 -5.24
CA LYS A 62 -2.07 -17.62 -6.42
C LYS A 62 -3.35 -17.21 -7.19
N LYS A 63 -4.29 -16.61 -6.48
CA LYS A 63 -5.50 -15.97 -7.03
C LYS A 63 -5.54 -14.51 -6.61
N ARG A 64 -6.04 -13.65 -7.48
CA ARG A 64 -6.12 -12.22 -7.20
C ARG A 64 -7.43 -11.91 -6.46
N ALA A 65 -7.40 -12.09 -5.14
CA ALA A 65 -8.53 -11.81 -4.26
C ALA A 65 -8.06 -11.34 -2.89
N CYS A 66 -8.86 -10.52 -2.23
CA CYS A 66 -8.64 -10.12 -0.84
C CYS A 66 -9.96 -9.95 -0.09
N TYR A 67 -9.87 -10.03 1.24
CA TYR A 67 -10.98 -9.83 2.15
C TYR A 67 -10.60 -8.81 3.21
N ILE A 68 -11.50 -7.87 3.45
CA ILE A 68 -11.33 -6.76 4.38
C ILE A 68 -12.50 -6.79 5.35
N LYS A 69 -12.19 -6.59 6.66
CA LYS A 69 -13.19 -6.47 7.70
C LYS A 69 -12.78 -5.37 8.67
N PHE A 70 -13.60 -4.33 8.76
CA PHE A 70 -13.40 -3.22 9.69
C PHE A 70 -14.73 -2.80 10.31
N GLY A 71 -14.88 -3.05 11.59
CA GLY A 71 -16.16 -2.91 12.29
C GLY A 71 -17.19 -3.88 11.73
N GLU A 72 -18.33 -3.36 11.30
CA GLU A 72 -19.41 -4.11 10.66
C GLU A 72 -19.26 -4.23 9.13
N GLU A 73 -18.28 -3.52 8.56
CA GLU A 73 -18.03 -3.56 7.13
C GLU A 73 -17.21 -4.78 6.73
N GLU A 74 -17.71 -5.51 5.77
CA GLU A 74 -17.02 -6.64 5.14
C GLU A 74 -16.95 -6.44 3.63
N LEU A 75 -15.78 -6.62 3.06
CA LEU A 75 -15.55 -6.43 1.64
C LEU A 75 -14.69 -7.56 1.09
N PHE A 76 -15.27 -8.35 0.20
CA PHE A 76 -14.56 -9.38 -0.57
C PHE A 76 -14.37 -8.90 -1.99
N LEU A 77 -13.12 -8.80 -2.45
CA LEU A 77 -12.76 -8.29 -3.77
C LEU A 77 -12.15 -9.40 -4.62
N VAL A 78 -12.71 -9.58 -5.82
CA VAL A 78 -12.23 -10.51 -6.84
C VAL A 78 -11.56 -9.72 -7.95
N ASN A 79 -10.33 -10.09 -8.28
CA ASN A 79 -9.50 -9.42 -9.27
C ASN A 79 -9.38 -7.88 -9.08
N PRO A 80 -9.20 -7.38 -7.83
CA PRO A 80 -9.14 -5.94 -7.60
C PRO A 80 -7.93 -5.31 -8.31
N MET A 81 -8.15 -4.20 -9.00
CA MET A 81 -7.11 -3.42 -9.68
C MET A 81 -7.32 -1.93 -9.41
N ILE A 82 -6.28 -1.23 -8.97
CA ILE A 82 -6.35 0.22 -8.83
C ILE A 82 -6.25 0.84 -10.22
N LYS A 83 -7.33 1.47 -10.68
CA LYS A 83 -7.40 2.21 -11.95
C LYS A 83 -6.84 3.61 -11.84
N GLU A 84 -7.19 4.29 -10.74
CA GLU A 84 -6.82 5.69 -10.51
C GLU A 84 -6.32 5.89 -9.09
N LYS A 85 -5.37 6.79 -8.93
CA LYS A 85 -4.85 7.26 -7.64
C LYS A 85 -4.78 8.78 -7.64
N SER A 86 -5.12 9.40 -6.51
CA SER A 86 -4.81 10.81 -6.31
C SER A 86 -3.30 11.05 -6.38
N LYS A 87 -2.92 12.26 -6.78
CA LYS A 87 -1.52 12.71 -6.70
C LYS A 87 -1.09 12.99 -5.27
N GLU A 88 -2.04 13.42 -4.46
CA GLU A 88 -1.88 13.65 -3.04
C GLU A 88 -1.78 12.32 -2.30
N GLY A 89 -0.84 12.26 -1.39
CA GLY A 89 -0.64 11.13 -0.49
C GLY A 89 -0.58 11.59 0.96
N PHE A 90 -0.84 10.67 1.87
CA PHE A 90 -0.74 10.92 3.29
C PHE A 90 0.10 9.84 3.98
N LEU A 91 0.62 10.18 5.14
CA LEU A 91 1.43 9.28 5.96
C LEU A 91 0.53 8.48 6.89
N PHE A 92 0.74 7.17 6.92
CA PHE A 92 0.02 6.27 7.80
C PHE A 92 0.98 5.29 8.49
N MET A 93 0.59 4.81 9.68
CA MET A 93 1.35 3.82 10.44
C MET A 93 0.69 2.46 10.26
N GLU A 94 1.34 1.55 9.54
CA GLU A 94 0.78 0.25 9.19
C GLU A 94 1.50 -0.90 9.87
N GLY A 95 0.73 -1.92 10.27
CA GLY A 95 1.18 -3.27 10.53
C GLY A 95 0.82 -4.20 9.38
N CYS A 96 1.47 -5.34 9.28
CA CYS A 96 1.18 -6.37 8.30
C CYS A 96 1.35 -7.74 8.93
N LEU A 97 0.34 -8.60 8.79
CA LEU A 97 0.36 -9.97 9.30
C LEU A 97 1.56 -10.77 8.76
N SER A 98 1.92 -10.52 7.50
CA SER A 98 3.09 -11.17 6.85
C SER A 98 4.44 -10.59 7.27
N ILE A 99 4.45 -9.49 8.04
CA ILE A 99 5.66 -8.85 8.57
C ILE A 99 5.49 -8.68 10.08
N PRO A 100 5.68 -9.75 10.88
CA PRO A 100 5.35 -9.76 12.31
C PRO A 100 5.99 -8.64 13.13
N ALA A 101 7.21 -8.21 12.77
CA ALA A 101 7.88 -7.09 13.45
C ALA A 101 7.11 -5.77 13.34
N SER A 102 6.30 -5.57 12.29
CA SER A 102 5.49 -4.38 12.09
C SER A 102 4.25 -4.33 12.99
N LEU A 103 3.83 -5.44 13.57
CA LEU A 103 2.68 -5.49 14.48
C LEU A 103 3.01 -4.85 15.84
N THR A 104 4.27 -4.91 16.26
CA THR A 104 4.75 -4.26 17.50
C THR A 104 5.40 -2.91 17.22
N LYS A 105 5.99 -2.72 16.03
CA LYS A 105 6.61 -1.48 15.57
C LYS A 105 6.08 -1.13 14.18
N PRO A 106 4.92 -0.45 14.09
CA PRO A 106 4.30 -0.10 12.84
C PRO A 106 5.24 0.66 11.91
N THR A 107 5.05 0.40 10.61
CA THR A 107 5.85 1.02 9.55
C THR A 107 5.14 2.27 9.04
N ARG A 108 5.86 3.39 8.97
CA ARG A 108 5.33 4.60 8.34
C ARG A 108 5.36 4.45 6.82
N THR A 109 4.19 4.49 6.20
CA THR A 109 3.99 4.35 4.76
C THR A 109 3.38 5.60 4.15
N ILE A 110 3.46 5.72 2.82
CA ILE A 110 2.69 6.71 2.05
C ILE A 110 1.55 5.99 1.34
N ARG A 111 0.33 6.51 1.50
CA ARG A 111 -0.88 6.05 0.81
C ARG A 111 -1.52 7.18 0.01
N ALA A 112 -2.14 6.85 -1.13
CA ALA A 112 -2.93 7.81 -1.88
C ALA A 112 -4.16 8.23 -1.07
N CYS A 113 -4.52 9.53 -1.12
CA CYS A 113 -5.70 10.04 -0.44
C CYS A 113 -7.00 9.52 -1.05
N LYS A 114 -6.98 9.17 -2.34
CA LYS A 114 -8.10 8.59 -3.07
C LYS A 114 -7.61 7.52 -4.03
N VAL A 115 -8.35 6.42 -4.13
CA VAL A 115 -8.14 5.38 -5.13
C VAL A 115 -9.49 4.95 -5.73
N VAL A 116 -9.47 4.65 -7.03
CA VAL A 116 -10.57 3.99 -7.74
C VAL A 116 -10.13 2.57 -8.04
N VAL A 117 -10.88 1.60 -7.57
CA VAL A 117 -10.60 0.16 -7.68
C VAL A 117 -11.66 -0.50 -8.54
N ASP A 118 -11.24 -1.17 -9.60
CA ASP A 118 -12.10 -2.03 -10.41
C ASP A 118 -12.04 -3.47 -9.90
N THR A 119 -13.18 -4.14 -9.87
CA THR A 119 -13.31 -5.53 -9.39
C THR A 119 -14.28 -6.32 -10.26
N ASP A 120 -14.08 -7.63 -10.36
CA ASP A 120 -14.97 -8.47 -11.17
C ASP A 120 -16.34 -8.71 -10.51
N ASN A 121 -16.40 -8.68 -9.18
CA ASN A 121 -17.63 -9.01 -8.45
C ASN A 121 -18.46 -7.80 -7.98
N LEU A 122 -17.85 -6.63 -7.83
CA LEU A 122 -18.52 -5.42 -7.31
C LEU A 122 -18.42 -4.23 -8.26
N GLY A 123 -17.74 -4.39 -9.41
CA GLY A 123 -17.47 -3.29 -10.33
C GLY A 123 -16.49 -2.28 -9.76
N GLU A 124 -16.71 -1.02 -10.09
CA GLU A 124 -15.84 0.08 -9.70
C GLU A 124 -16.21 0.64 -8.31
N LEU A 125 -15.24 0.72 -7.44
CA LEU A 125 -15.36 1.23 -6.06
C LEU A 125 -14.39 2.41 -5.86
N THR A 126 -14.86 3.44 -5.18
CA THR A 126 -14.03 4.59 -4.80
C THR A 126 -13.78 4.57 -3.30
N PHE A 127 -12.51 4.73 -2.91
CA PHE A 127 -12.07 4.89 -1.53
C PHE A 127 -11.34 6.21 -1.39
N GLU A 128 -11.73 7.01 -0.40
CA GLU A 128 -11.16 8.33 -0.16
C GLU A 128 -11.07 8.59 1.34
N ILE A 129 -9.99 9.22 1.80
CA ILE A 129 -9.81 9.58 3.20
C ILE A 129 -10.84 10.63 3.63
N ASN A 130 -11.16 10.64 4.91
CA ASN A 130 -12.03 11.65 5.52
C ASN A 130 -11.27 12.48 6.58
N PRO A 131 -10.42 13.45 6.17
CA PRO A 131 -9.59 14.21 7.10
C PRO A 131 -10.39 15.02 8.13
N GLU A 132 -11.59 15.46 7.77
CA GLU A 132 -12.47 16.21 8.69
C GLU A 132 -13.06 15.28 9.76
N GLY A 133 -13.49 14.08 9.38
CA GLY A 133 -13.94 13.05 10.31
C GLY A 133 -12.83 12.61 11.27
N ASP A 134 -11.61 12.45 10.76
CA ASP A 134 -10.44 12.08 11.56
C ASP A 134 -10.13 13.14 12.64
N LYS A 135 -10.18 14.42 12.28
CA LYS A 135 -9.94 15.53 13.21
C LYS A 135 -11.05 15.67 14.27
N GLN A 136 -12.32 15.53 13.86
CA GLN A 136 -13.46 15.72 14.75
C GLN A 136 -13.55 14.66 15.86
N ASN A 137 -13.14 13.42 15.53
CA ASN A 137 -13.32 12.29 16.45
C ASN A 137 -12.05 11.93 17.22
N GLU A 138 -10.91 12.57 16.95
CA GLU A 138 -9.58 12.17 17.46
C GLU A 138 -9.26 10.68 17.18
N GLN A 139 -9.97 10.09 16.23
CA GLN A 139 -9.85 8.70 15.80
C GLN A 139 -9.87 8.65 14.28
N ILE A 140 -9.21 7.64 13.74
CA ILE A 140 -9.19 7.41 12.29
C ILE A 140 -10.59 6.99 11.85
N SER A 141 -11.16 7.72 10.90
CA SER A 141 -12.47 7.44 10.31
C SER A 141 -12.48 6.10 9.57
N LYS A 142 -13.67 5.53 9.42
CA LYS A 142 -13.87 4.31 8.64
C LYS A 142 -13.39 4.48 7.20
N GLU A 143 -13.72 5.60 6.57
CA GLU A 143 -13.34 5.93 5.19
C GLU A 143 -11.81 5.95 5.04
N THR A 144 -11.12 6.62 5.95
CA THR A 144 -9.65 6.68 5.94
C THR A 144 -9.06 5.29 6.15
N MET A 145 -9.57 4.51 7.11
CA MET A 145 -9.07 3.16 7.37
C MET A 145 -9.31 2.24 6.17
N MET A 146 -10.51 2.24 5.58
CA MET A 146 -10.82 1.44 4.39
C MET A 146 -9.92 1.82 3.21
N THR A 147 -9.62 3.12 3.03
CA THR A 147 -8.71 3.61 1.98
C THR A 147 -7.29 3.08 2.16
N VAL A 148 -6.81 2.94 3.39
CA VAL A 148 -5.50 2.33 3.68
C VAL A 148 -5.53 0.83 3.42
N ILE A 149 -6.50 0.11 4.01
CA ILE A 149 -6.55 -1.35 3.96
C ILE A 149 -6.66 -1.85 2.52
N VAL A 150 -7.53 -1.25 1.69
CA VAL A 150 -7.69 -1.68 0.31
C VAL A 150 -6.39 -1.52 -0.50
N GLN A 151 -5.64 -0.44 -0.29
CA GLN A 151 -4.35 -0.26 -0.93
C GLN A 151 -3.31 -1.27 -0.43
N HIS A 152 -3.34 -1.61 0.87
CA HIS A 152 -2.46 -2.60 1.48
C HIS A 152 -2.68 -3.99 0.90
N GLU A 153 -3.93 -4.44 0.82
CA GLU A 153 -4.25 -5.77 0.31
C GLU A 153 -3.98 -5.91 -1.20
N ILE A 154 -4.25 -4.86 -1.99
CA ILE A 154 -3.91 -4.85 -3.42
C ILE A 154 -2.39 -4.82 -3.62
N ASP A 155 -1.63 -4.12 -2.78
CA ASP A 155 -0.18 -4.17 -2.83
C ASP A 155 0.34 -5.61 -2.73
N HIS A 156 -0.20 -6.44 -1.84
CA HIS A 156 0.19 -7.86 -1.75
C HIS A 156 -0.07 -8.63 -3.04
N LEU A 157 -1.19 -8.34 -3.71
CA LEU A 157 -1.53 -8.94 -5.00
C LEU A 157 -0.63 -8.45 -6.14
N ASP A 158 -0.06 -7.25 -6.00
CA ASP A 158 0.88 -6.64 -6.94
C ASP A 158 2.36 -6.97 -6.60
N GLY A 159 2.61 -7.80 -5.60
CA GLY A 159 3.96 -8.20 -5.17
C GLY A 159 4.68 -7.16 -4.32
N PHE A 160 3.94 -6.23 -3.73
CA PHE A 160 4.47 -5.24 -2.80
C PHE A 160 4.07 -5.56 -1.36
N THR A 161 4.84 -5.03 -0.43
CA THR A 161 4.57 -5.08 0.99
C THR A 161 4.74 -3.68 1.60
N ILE A 162 4.39 -3.50 2.86
CA ILE A 162 4.64 -2.23 3.56
C ILE A 162 6.12 -1.81 3.53
N LYS A 163 7.05 -2.76 3.40
CA LYS A 163 8.50 -2.47 3.26
C LYS A 163 8.84 -1.70 1.98
N ASP A 164 8.04 -1.88 0.94
CA ASP A 164 8.22 -1.20 -0.35
C ASP A 164 7.53 0.19 -0.37
N ARG A 165 6.68 0.45 0.62
CA ARG A 165 5.94 1.70 0.80
C ARG A 165 6.48 2.56 1.93
N VAL A 166 7.59 2.16 2.54
CA VAL A 166 8.19 2.92 3.64
C VAL A 166 8.43 4.36 3.22
N TYR A 167 7.84 5.29 3.96
CA TYR A 167 8.27 6.68 3.90
C TYR A 167 9.63 6.78 4.59
N ASN A 168 10.67 6.62 3.81
CA ASN A 168 11.97 7.06 4.21
C ASN A 168 12.02 8.57 4.08
N THR A 169 12.06 9.27 5.21
CA THR A 169 12.81 10.51 5.32
C THR A 169 14.32 10.15 5.25
N GLN A 170 14.75 9.27 4.35
CA GLN A 170 16.10 9.38 3.92
C GLN A 170 16.16 10.80 3.36
N VAL A 171 16.63 11.65 4.26
CA VAL A 171 17.50 12.75 3.88
C VAL A 171 17.95 12.40 2.47
N VAL A 172 17.30 13.04 1.46
CA VAL A 172 18.00 13.31 0.21
C VAL A 172 19.41 13.53 0.69
N LYS A 173 20.36 12.60 0.41
CA LYS A 173 21.74 12.76 0.81
C LYS A 173 22.02 14.20 0.50
N LYS A 174 22.32 15.04 1.52
CA LYS A 174 22.61 16.44 1.28
C LYS A 174 23.78 16.35 0.31
N VAL A 175 23.48 16.41 -0.98
CA VAL A 175 24.50 16.49 -1.99
C VAL A 175 25.06 17.85 -1.69
N ASN A 176 26.20 17.90 -1.01
CA ASN A 176 26.88 19.14 -0.71
C ASN A 176 27.39 19.67 -2.04
N TYR A 177 26.53 20.36 -2.75
CA TYR A 177 26.93 21.09 -3.95
C TYR A 177 27.88 22.20 -3.55
N GLY A 178 28.99 22.22 -4.21
CA GLY A 178 29.89 23.39 -4.17
C GLY A 178 29.13 24.61 -4.75
N ARG A 179 29.50 25.81 -4.28
CA ARG A 179 28.82 27.07 -4.67
C ARG A 179 28.69 27.25 -6.19
N ASN A 180 29.60 26.71 -6.97
CA ASN A 180 29.64 26.85 -8.43
C ASN A 180 29.21 25.58 -9.19
N ASP A 181 28.85 24.51 -8.47
CA ASP A 181 28.37 23.28 -9.13
C ASP A 181 27.10 23.56 -9.92
N LYS A 182 26.99 22.94 -11.06
CA LYS A 182 25.81 23.01 -11.89
C LYS A 182 24.82 21.95 -11.44
N ILE A 183 23.57 22.34 -11.25
CA ILE A 183 22.45 21.46 -10.94
C ILE A 183 21.35 21.69 -11.97
N VAL A 184 20.61 20.63 -12.27
CA VAL A 184 19.39 20.72 -13.10
C VAL A 184 18.20 20.74 -12.15
N MET A 185 17.33 21.71 -12.31
CA MET A 185 16.14 21.87 -11.49
C MET A 185 14.98 22.40 -12.30
N LYS A 186 13.75 22.22 -11.81
CA LYS A 186 12.55 22.72 -12.46
C LYS A 186 12.35 24.19 -12.10
N SER A 187 12.18 25.06 -13.10
CA SER A 187 11.87 26.47 -12.91
C SER A 187 10.43 26.68 -12.41
N LYS A 188 10.11 27.91 -12.01
CA LYS A 188 8.72 28.32 -11.64
C LYS A 188 7.74 28.15 -12.80
N GLU A 189 8.22 28.26 -14.03
CA GLU A 189 7.47 28.08 -15.27
C GLU A 189 7.33 26.60 -15.67
N GLY A 190 7.97 25.68 -14.91
CA GLY A 190 7.88 24.26 -15.14
C GLY A 190 8.96 23.68 -16.07
N GLU A 191 9.88 24.50 -16.57
CA GLU A 191 10.96 24.08 -17.44
C GLU A 191 12.17 23.52 -16.65
N MET A 192 12.89 22.57 -17.25
CA MET A 192 14.14 22.06 -16.66
C MET A 192 15.29 22.99 -17.04
N VAL A 193 15.90 23.60 -16.05
CA VAL A 193 16.98 24.57 -16.24
C VAL A 193 18.27 24.14 -15.50
N GLU A 194 19.41 24.33 -16.14
CA GLU A 194 20.73 24.12 -15.52
C GLU A 194 21.21 25.43 -14.89
N VAL A 195 21.41 25.42 -13.57
CA VAL A 195 21.84 26.61 -12.83
C VAL A 195 22.99 26.31 -11.91
N LYS A 196 23.82 27.32 -11.59
CA LYS A 196 24.82 27.19 -10.51
C LYS A 196 24.11 27.13 -9.18
N TYR A 197 24.55 26.23 -8.28
CA TYR A 197 23.91 25.99 -6.98
C TYR A 197 23.72 27.29 -6.17
N LYS A 198 24.67 28.23 -6.22
CA LYS A 198 24.53 29.54 -5.57
C LYS A 198 23.30 30.37 -6.05
N ASN A 199 22.78 30.08 -7.22
CA ASN A 199 21.63 30.76 -7.79
C ASN A 199 20.33 29.94 -7.68
N ALA A 200 20.38 28.72 -7.11
CA ALA A 200 19.24 27.81 -7.03
C ALA A 200 18.03 28.44 -6.33
N ASN A 201 18.26 29.21 -5.25
CA ASN A 201 17.17 29.85 -4.49
C ASN A 201 16.29 30.79 -5.33
N LYS A 202 16.77 31.29 -6.47
CA LYS A 202 15.96 32.14 -7.37
C LYS A 202 14.87 31.35 -8.11
N TYR A 203 15.00 30.02 -8.14
CA TYR A 203 14.14 29.11 -8.89
C TYR A 203 13.24 28.25 -7.98
N PHE A 204 13.44 28.31 -6.63
CA PHE A 204 12.52 27.67 -5.71
C PHE A 204 11.19 28.41 -5.64
N LEU A 205 10.10 27.67 -5.62
CA LEU A 205 8.79 28.20 -5.20
C LEU A 205 8.85 28.42 -3.69
N GLU A 206 8.42 29.58 -3.25
CA GLU A 206 8.11 29.82 -1.83
C GLU A 206 6.90 28.99 -1.42
#